data_6228f461db48e4c1b4a794ff60525d00
#
_entry.id   6228f461db48e4c1b4a794ff60525d00
#
_cell.length_a   1.000
_cell.length_b   1.000
_cell.length_c   1.000
_cell.angle_alpha   90.00
_cell.angle_beta   90.00
_cell.angle_gamma   90.00
#
_symmetry.space_group_name_H-M   'P 1'
#
loop_
_entity.id
_entity.type
_entity.pdbx_description
1 polymer ?
#
loop_
_entity_poly.entity_id
_entity_poly.type
_entity_poly.pdbx_seq_one_letter_code
_entity_poly.pdbx_strand_id
1 'polypeptide(L)' 'YRLTLAEARVALSVSSGASVAETAHRLNISPNTVKTHLRRVFVKTGASRQSDLARIMASIAVFGRDPSGSA' A
#
# COMPACT_ATOMS: atom_id res chain seq x y z
N TYR A 1 -6.72 -8.80 4.67
CA TYR A 1 -6.34 -8.86 3.25
C TYR A 1 -5.01 -9.60 3.11
N ARG A 2 -4.92 -10.44 2.09
CA ARG A 2 -3.71 -11.25 1.88
C ARG A 2 -2.74 -10.53 0.94
N LEU A 3 -2.11 -9.49 1.43
CA LEU A 3 -1.11 -8.76 0.67
C LEU A 3 0.27 -9.36 0.90
N THR A 4 1.04 -9.51 -0.17
CA THR A 4 2.46 -9.82 -0.04
C THR A 4 3.18 -8.61 0.55
N LEU A 5 4.40 -8.81 1.05
CA LEU A 5 5.19 -7.71 1.60
C LEU A 5 5.40 -6.61 0.55
N ALA A 6 5.70 -6.99 -0.69
CA ALA A 6 5.89 -6.02 -1.76
C ALA A 6 4.62 -5.26 -2.07
N GLU A 7 3.47 -5.95 -2.10
CA GLU A 7 2.18 -5.32 -2.32
C GLU A 7 1.85 -4.34 -1.20
N ALA A 8 2.09 -4.73 0.04
CA ALA A 8 1.84 -3.87 1.19
C ALA A 8 2.72 -2.62 1.15
N ARG A 9 3.98 -2.75 0.79
CA ARG A 9 4.89 -1.60 0.66
C ARG A 9 4.43 -0.64 -0.42
N VAL A 10 4.02 -1.16 -1.57
CA VAL A 10 3.49 -0.33 -2.65
C VAL A 10 2.23 0.39 -2.20
N ALA A 11 1.31 -0.34 -1.58
CA ALA A 11 0.05 0.24 -1.12
C ALA A 11 0.29 1.35 -0.09
N LEU A 12 1.17 1.14 0.86
CA LEU A 12 1.49 2.15 1.88
C LEU A 12 2.11 3.39 1.25
N SER A 13 3.03 3.22 0.31
CA SER A 13 3.69 4.35 -0.33
C SER A 13 2.68 5.19 -1.13
N VAL A 14 1.87 4.55 -1.95
CA VAL A 14 0.86 5.24 -2.76
C VAL A 14 -0.20 5.90 -1.88
N SER A 15 -0.64 5.22 -0.83
CA SER A 15 -1.66 5.77 0.06
C SER A 15 -1.14 6.95 0.88
N SER A 16 0.17 7.07 1.06
CA SER A 16 0.77 8.23 1.73
C SER A 16 0.96 9.42 0.80
N GLY A 17 0.55 9.31 -0.46
CA GLY A 17 0.60 10.39 -1.43
C GLY A 17 1.73 10.31 -2.43
N ALA A 18 2.56 9.28 -2.38
CA ALA A 18 3.64 9.12 -3.34
C ALA A 18 3.10 8.73 -4.73
N SER A 19 3.73 9.25 -5.77
CA SER A 19 3.42 8.85 -7.14
C SER A 19 3.97 7.45 -7.43
N VAL A 20 3.57 6.88 -8.57
CA VAL A 20 4.13 5.61 -9.04
C VAL A 20 5.65 5.72 -9.20
N ALA A 21 6.12 6.82 -9.78
CA ALA A 21 7.55 7.03 -9.98
C ALA A 21 8.31 7.13 -8.64
N GLU A 22 7.75 7.85 -7.69
CA GLU A 22 8.35 7.97 -6.36
C GLU A 22 8.38 6.64 -5.62
N THR A 23 7.29 5.88 -5.72
CA THR A 23 7.20 4.56 -5.11
C THR A 23 8.23 3.61 -5.72
N ALA A 24 8.35 3.62 -7.04
CA ALA A 24 9.35 2.81 -7.74
C ALA A 24 10.76 3.13 -7.26
N HIS A 25 11.06 4.42 -7.11
CA HIS A 25 12.36 4.86 -6.63
C HIS A 25 12.62 4.41 -5.19
N ARG A 26 11.65 4.62 -4.31
CA ARG A 26 11.76 4.24 -2.89
C ARG A 26 11.98 2.75 -2.70
N LEU A 27 11.30 1.94 -3.49
CA LEU A 27 11.35 0.48 -3.35
C LEU A 27 12.39 -0.17 -4.26
N ASN A 28 13.07 0.63 -5.07
CA ASN A 28 14.09 0.15 -6.01
C ASN A 28 13.53 -0.89 -6.98
N ILE A 29 12.38 -0.61 -7.54
CA ILE A 29 11.70 -1.45 -8.55
C ILE A 29 11.27 -0.57 -9.71
N SER A 30 10.87 -1.19 -10.82
CA SER A 30 10.41 -0.44 -11.98
C SER A 30 9.00 0.12 -11.77
N PRO A 31 8.66 1.23 -12.44
CA PRO A 31 7.29 1.74 -12.40
C PRO A 31 6.24 0.72 -12.87
N ASN A 32 6.58 -0.11 -13.84
CA ASN A 32 5.67 -1.17 -14.30
C ASN A 32 5.40 -2.18 -13.19
N THR A 33 6.42 -2.52 -12.41
CA THR A 33 6.26 -3.42 -11.26
C THR A 33 5.35 -2.79 -10.21
N VAL A 34 5.52 -1.48 -9.96
CA VAL A 34 4.62 -0.76 -9.05
C VAL A 34 3.18 -0.85 -9.51
N LYS A 35 2.94 -0.60 -10.80
CA LYS A 35 1.59 -0.67 -11.38
C LYS A 35 0.99 -2.07 -11.24
N THR A 36 1.78 -3.09 -11.47
CA THR A 36 1.34 -4.48 -11.35
C THR A 36 0.95 -4.80 -9.91
N HIS A 37 1.78 -4.44 -8.96
CA HIS A 37 1.48 -4.65 -7.55
C HIS A 37 0.24 -3.86 -7.11
N LEU A 38 0.14 -2.62 -7.56
CA LEU A 38 -0.99 -1.76 -7.22
C LEU A 38 -2.30 -2.34 -7.74
N ARG A 39 -2.30 -2.85 -8.97
CA ARG A 39 -3.49 -3.51 -9.54
C ARG A 39 -3.91 -4.70 -8.67
N ARG A 40 -2.96 -5.51 -8.25
CA ARG A 40 -3.23 -6.66 -7.37
C ARG A 40 -3.79 -6.21 -6.03
N VAL A 41 -3.24 -5.13 -5.48
CA VAL A 41 -3.76 -4.56 -4.23
C VAL A 41 -5.22 -4.15 -4.37
N PHE A 42 -5.57 -3.44 -5.44
CA PHE A 42 -6.94 -3.04 -5.68
C PHE A 42 -7.88 -4.25 -5.79
N VAL A 43 -7.46 -5.29 -6.49
CA VAL A 43 -8.25 -6.51 -6.60
C VAL A 43 -8.44 -7.18 -5.24
N LYS A 44 -7.37 -7.31 -4.47
CA LYS A 44 -7.39 -8.01 -3.18
C LYS A 44 -8.16 -7.25 -2.11
N THR A 45 -8.07 -5.93 -2.11
CA THR A 45 -8.74 -5.11 -1.09
C THR A 45 -10.14 -4.68 -1.48
N GLY A 46 -10.51 -4.84 -2.76
CA GLY A 46 -11.78 -4.36 -3.27
C GLY A 46 -11.86 -2.85 -3.40
N ALA A 47 -10.76 -2.14 -3.20
CA ALA A 47 -10.72 -0.69 -3.39
C ALA A 47 -10.90 -0.36 -4.86
N SER A 48 -11.69 0.67 -5.16
CA SER A 48 -11.90 1.12 -6.54
C SER A 48 -11.18 2.44 -6.83
N ARG A 49 -10.75 3.14 -5.79
CA ARG A 49 -10.06 4.42 -5.92
C ARG A 49 -8.95 4.52 -4.90
N GLN A 50 -8.01 5.41 -5.19
CA GLN A 50 -6.86 5.64 -4.29
C GLN A 50 -7.31 6.10 -2.89
N SER A 51 -8.37 6.88 -2.81
CA SER A 51 -8.90 7.32 -1.51
C SER A 51 -9.44 6.15 -0.70
N ASP A 52 -10.07 5.17 -1.36
CA ASP A 52 -10.51 3.95 -0.69
C ASP A 52 -9.32 3.15 -0.18
N LEU A 53 -8.28 3.05 -0.99
CA LEU A 53 -7.06 2.36 -0.60
C LEU A 53 -6.40 3.03 0.59
N ALA A 54 -6.33 4.35 0.61
CA ALA A 54 -5.75 5.10 1.73
C ALA A 54 -6.48 4.81 3.03
N ARG A 55 -7.81 4.76 2.97
CA ARG A 55 -8.63 4.44 4.14
C ARG A 55 -8.39 3.01 4.64
N ILE A 56 -8.31 2.06 3.71
CA ILE A 56 -8.07 0.66 4.04
C ILE A 56 -6.68 0.50 4.66
N MET A 57 -5.68 1.13 4.09
CA MET A 57 -4.31 1.02 4.59
C MET A 57 -4.16 1.70 5.95
N ALA A 58 -4.87 2.80 6.18
CA ALA A 58 -4.89 3.44 7.50
C ALA A 58 -5.48 2.50 8.55
N SER A 59 -6.55 1.79 8.21
CA SER A 59 -7.17 0.80 9.11
C SER A 59 -6.20 -0.34 9.42
N ILE A 60 -5.52 -0.86 8.41
CA ILE A 60 -4.53 -1.93 8.60
C ILE A 60 -3.37 -1.44 9.48
N ALA A 61 -2.90 -0.22 9.25
CA ALA A 61 -1.80 0.35 10.03
C ALA A 61 -2.18 0.46 11.51
N VAL A 62 -3.42 0.84 11.81
CA VAL A 62 -3.91 0.92 13.19
C VAL A 62 -3.90 -0.47 13.84
N PHE A 63 -4.43 -1.47 13.14
CA PHE A 63 -4.45 -2.84 13.65
C PHE A 63 -3.07 -3.49 13.67
N GLY A 64 -2.19 -3.09 12.76
CA GLY A 64 -0.83 -3.62 12.70
C GLY A 64 0.09 -3.06 13.77
N ARG A 65 -0.29 -1.97 14.43
CA ARG A 65 0.49 -1.43 15.52
C ARG A 65 0.31 -2.26 16.77
N ASP A 66 1.41 -2.53 17.44
CA ASP A 66 1.37 -3.12 18.77
C ASP A 66 0.83 -2.08 19.75
N PRO A 67 -0.32 -2.29 20.37
CA PRO A 67 -0.87 -1.31 21.31
C PRO A 67 0.05 -1.03 22.48
N SER A 68 0.77 -2.01 22.93
CA SER A 68 1.71 -1.82 24.04
C SER A 68 2.93 -1.02 23.61
N GLY A 69 3.34 -1.19 22.37
CA GLY A 69 4.46 -0.41 21.80
C GLY A 69 4.08 1.01 21.48
N SER A 70 2.81 1.26 21.21
CA SER A 70 2.33 2.59 20.86
C SER A 70 1.87 3.37 22.08
N ALA A 71 1.74 2.72 23.17
CA ALA A 71 1.30 3.34 24.41
C ALA A 71 2.33 4.30 24.99
#